data_42eacebd20285ea9b8b55e74bd82f2a6
#
_entry.id   42eacebd20285ea9b8b55e74bd82f2a6
#
_cell.length_a   1.000
_cell.length_b   1.000
_cell.length_c   1.000
_cell.angle_alpha   90.00
_cell.angle_beta   90.00
_cell.angle_gamma   90.00
#
_symmetry.space_group_name_H-M   'P 1'
#
loop_
_entity.id
_entity.type
_entity.pdbx_description
1 polymer ?
#
loop_
_entity_poly.entity_id
_entity_poly.type
_entity_poly.pdbx_seq_one_letter_code
_entity_poly.pdbx_strand_id
1 'polypeptide(L)' 'MRVLLRGKIHRAVVTQADLDYVGSITIDKELLDEADIWAGEKVLISDIDNGARFETYTVE' A
#
# COMPACT_ATOMS: atom_id res chain seq x y z
N MET A 1 -6.16 12.44 20.19
CA MET A 1 -6.49 11.74 18.93
C MET A 1 -5.71 10.44 18.84
N ARG A 2 -6.35 9.37 18.40
CA ARG A 2 -5.68 8.10 18.19
C ARG A 2 -5.63 7.78 16.71
N VAL A 3 -4.52 7.21 16.29
CA VAL A 3 -4.37 6.67 14.94
C VAL A 3 -4.29 5.15 15.06
N LEU A 4 -5.27 4.45 14.52
CA LEU A 4 -5.39 3.01 14.66
C LEU A 4 -5.27 2.33 13.31
N LEU A 5 -4.67 1.13 13.31
CA LEU A 5 -4.63 0.29 12.13
C LEU A 5 -6.04 -0.19 11.80
N ARG A 6 -6.51 0.04 10.57
CA ARG A 6 -7.83 -0.35 10.12
C ARG A 6 -7.80 -1.59 9.23
N GLY A 7 -6.80 -1.72 8.39
CA GLY A 7 -6.66 -2.85 7.48
C GLY A 7 -5.21 -3.10 7.14
N LYS A 8 -4.94 -4.28 6.60
CA LYS A 8 -3.57 -4.70 6.29
C LYS A 8 -3.57 -5.69 5.14
N ILE A 9 -2.61 -5.52 4.22
CA ILE A 9 -2.24 -6.51 3.23
C ILE A 9 -0.85 -6.99 3.59
N HIS A 10 -0.72 -8.26 3.95
CA HIS A 10 0.53 -8.82 4.47
C HIS A 10 1.27 -9.60 3.39
N ARG A 11 2.55 -9.30 3.21
CA ARG A 11 3.47 -10.02 2.33
C ARG A 11 3.04 -10.03 0.86
N ALA A 12 2.43 -8.95 0.40
CA ALA A 12 2.17 -8.80 -1.03
C ALA A 12 3.49 -8.76 -1.82
N VAL A 13 3.47 -9.31 -3.02
CA VAL A 13 4.64 -9.35 -3.89
C VAL A 13 4.54 -8.22 -4.91
N VAL A 14 5.59 -7.40 -5.02
CA VAL A 14 5.67 -6.35 -6.03
C VAL A 14 5.90 -7.01 -7.39
N THR A 15 5.02 -6.75 -8.34
CA THR A 15 5.11 -7.31 -9.69
C THR A 15 5.69 -6.35 -10.71
N GLN A 16 5.70 -5.06 -10.41
CA GLN A 16 6.26 -4.04 -11.28
C GLN A 16 6.69 -2.83 -10.44
N ALA A 17 7.84 -2.26 -10.76
CA ALA A 17 8.32 -1.03 -10.16
C ALA A 17 8.95 -0.15 -11.23
N ASP A 18 8.73 1.16 -11.12
CA ASP A 18 9.27 2.16 -12.04
C ASP A 18 9.99 3.23 -11.24
N LEU A 19 11.29 3.38 -11.46
CA LEU A 19 12.11 4.34 -10.72
C LEU A 19 11.74 5.79 -10.98
N ASP A 20 11.17 6.07 -12.14
CA ASP A 20 10.77 7.43 -12.51
C ASP A 20 9.33 7.76 -12.10
N TYR A 21 8.62 6.79 -11.55
CA TYR A 21 7.24 6.97 -11.13
C TYR A 21 7.17 7.70 -9.79
N VAL A 22 6.40 8.76 -9.73
CA VAL A 22 6.22 9.53 -8.50
C VAL A 22 4.77 9.41 -8.04
N GLY A 23 4.58 8.92 -6.81
CA GLY A 23 3.30 9.06 -6.16
C GLY A 23 2.72 7.79 -5.57
N SER A 24 1.93 7.03 -6.27
CA SER A 24 1.00 6.05 -5.70
C SER A 24 1.51 4.62 -5.74
N ILE A 25 0.78 3.74 -5.06
CA ILE A 25 0.94 2.30 -5.22
C ILE A 25 -0.33 1.74 -5.87
N THR A 26 -0.15 0.97 -6.94
CA THR A 26 -1.25 0.29 -7.63
C THR A 26 -1.49 -1.07 -6.99
N ILE A 27 -2.72 -1.31 -6.54
CA ILE A 27 -3.10 -2.55 -5.87
C ILE A 27 -4.36 -3.09 -6.54
N ASP A 28 -4.39 -4.40 -6.79
CA ASP A 28 -5.55 -5.09 -7.33
C ASP A 28 -6.79 -4.78 -6.48
N LYS A 29 -7.89 -4.45 -7.16
CA LYS A 29 -9.16 -4.12 -6.51
C LYS A 29 -9.62 -5.20 -5.53
N GLU A 30 -9.43 -6.47 -5.86
CA GLU A 30 -9.82 -7.56 -4.96
C GLU A 30 -9.08 -7.50 -3.63
N LEU A 31 -7.79 -7.19 -3.65
CA LEU A 31 -7.01 -7.04 -2.43
C LEU A 31 -7.45 -5.82 -1.62
N LEU A 32 -7.72 -4.72 -2.30
CA LEU A 32 -8.22 -3.51 -1.64
C LEU A 32 -9.56 -3.78 -0.96
N ASP A 33 -10.47 -4.45 -1.65
CA ASP A 33 -11.79 -4.76 -1.12
C ASP A 33 -11.69 -5.67 0.11
N GLU A 34 -10.86 -6.70 0.05
CA GLU A 34 -10.70 -7.61 1.18
C GLU A 34 -10.07 -6.95 2.40
N ALA A 35 -9.16 -6.02 2.21
CA ALA A 35 -8.55 -5.28 3.31
C ALA A 35 -9.38 -4.09 3.76
N ASP A 36 -10.48 -3.80 3.07
CA ASP A 36 -11.32 -2.62 3.28
C ASP A 36 -10.50 -1.32 3.15
N ILE A 37 -9.66 -1.28 2.13
CA ILE A 37 -8.87 -0.09 1.78
C ILE A 37 -9.45 0.50 0.50
N TRP A 38 -9.76 1.78 0.53
CA TRP A 38 -10.32 2.47 -0.64
C TRP A 38 -9.19 2.97 -1.56
N ALA A 39 -9.48 3.01 -2.85
CA ALA A 39 -8.59 3.70 -3.79
C ALA A 39 -8.47 5.18 -3.37
N GLY A 40 -7.24 5.69 -3.39
CA GLY A 40 -6.94 7.05 -2.93
C GLY A 40 -6.63 7.16 -1.44
N GLU A 41 -6.73 6.06 -0.71
CA GLU A 41 -6.46 6.05 0.72
C GLU A 41 -4.95 6.06 1.00
N LYS A 42 -4.54 6.81 2.02
CA LYS A 42 -3.16 6.85 2.47
C LYS A 42 -2.81 5.54 3.18
N VAL A 43 -1.68 4.96 2.82
CA VAL A 43 -1.18 3.71 3.40
C VAL A 43 0.29 3.85 3.78
N LEU A 44 0.69 3.04 4.76
CA LEU A 44 2.09 2.87 5.13
C LEU A 44 2.60 1.59 4.48
N ILE A 45 3.67 1.70 3.71
CA ILE A 45 4.32 0.57 3.07
C ILE A 45 5.54 0.19 3.90
N SER A 46 5.67 -1.10 4.18
CA SER A 46 6.85 -1.65 4.84
C SER A 46 7.49 -2.68 3.92
N ASP A 47 8.75 -2.47 3.57
CA ASP A 47 9.51 -3.43 2.79
C ASP A 47 10.14 -4.45 3.73
N ILE A 48 9.70 -5.70 3.66
CA ILE A 48 10.16 -6.74 4.58
C ILE A 48 11.60 -7.20 4.31
N ASP A 49 12.13 -6.92 3.14
CA ASP A 49 13.49 -7.34 2.78
C ASP A 49 14.55 -6.41 3.39
N ASN A 50 14.26 -5.13 3.52
CA ASN A 50 15.23 -4.16 4.01
C ASN A 50 14.74 -3.28 5.15
N GLY A 51 13.48 -3.44 5.58
CA GLY A 51 12.90 -2.67 6.66
C GLY A 51 12.53 -1.23 6.33
N ALA A 52 12.65 -0.83 5.07
CA ALA A 52 12.27 0.51 4.65
C ALA A 52 10.76 0.73 4.82
N ARG A 53 10.38 1.95 5.21
CA ARG A 53 8.98 2.32 5.40
C ARG A 53 8.72 3.67 4.76
N PHE A 54 7.58 3.81 4.09
CA PHE A 54 7.16 5.08 3.49
C PHE A 54 5.65 5.13 3.38
N GLU A 55 5.14 6.34 3.24
CA GLU A 55 3.72 6.57 3.07
C GLU A 55 3.41 6.93 1.63
N THR A 56 2.30 6.44 1.13
CA THR A 56 1.80 6.76 -0.20
C THR A 56 0.28 6.61 -0.20
N TYR A 57 -0.34 6.67 -1.37
CA TYR A 57 -1.77 6.44 -1.50
C TYR A 57 -2.02 5.36 -2.54
N THR A 58 -3.17 4.69 -2.41
CA THR A 58 -3.54 3.57 -3.28
C THR A 58 -4.24 4.04 -4.54
N VAL A 59 -4.02 3.31 -5.64
CA VAL A 59 -4.83 3.37 -6.85
C VAL A 59 -5.14 1.94 -7.30
N GLU A 60 -6.19 1.81 -8.06
CA GLU A 60 -6.54 0.51 -8.66
C GLU A 60 -5.67 0.17 -9.85
#